data_a60636203fc968154b93022843f7ba43
#
_entry.id   a60636203fc968154b93022843f7ba43
#
_cell.length_a   1.000
_cell.length_b   1.000
_cell.length_c   1.000
_cell.angle_alpha   90.00
_cell.angle_beta   90.00
_cell.angle_gamma   90.00
#
_symmetry.space_group_name_H-M   'P 1'
#
loop_
_entity.id
_entity.type
_entity.pdbx_description
1 polymer ?
#
loop_
_entity_poly.entity_id
_entity_poly.type
_entity_poly.pdbx_seq_one_letter_code
_entity_poly.pdbx_strand_id
1 'polypeptide(L)'
;KEAYVLPDGMYYSELTGEPIIKEIEDQRPVAIMVDNDQRALPHFGISDCDVMYELMNSTANNRITRLMCLFKDWGSIEKVGSIRSIRPTNILLGQEWDAVLCHDGGPFYIDPYMGRYPYHFSGTFSRVKNGKPTEFTEFCLSGDLDKNFSNSSYSRNYDDRKQSGDHFQFAPYLGEEVTLDDAENSVDAANISLPFHNTSSQLKYNPDTNTYDYYEFGSVCKDGGNDKTVTFKNVLIQDCTFTQYDEHGYLIYNCI
;
A
#
# COMPACT_ATOMS: atom_id res chain seq x y z
N LYS A 1 -18.35 -0.86 -28.41
CA LYS A 1 -17.98 0.01 -27.29
C LYS A 1 -17.21 1.19 -27.85
N GLU A 2 -17.51 2.42 -27.44
CA GLU A 2 -16.69 3.58 -27.77
C GLU A 2 -15.30 3.36 -27.14
N ALA A 3 -14.25 3.63 -27.92
CA ALA A 3 -12.89 3.58 -27.38
C ALA A 3 -12.78 4.56 -26.23
N TYR A 4 -12.24 4.11 -25.11
CA TYR A 4 -12.01 5.00 -23.97
C TYR A 4 -11.02 6.09 -24.39
N VAL A 5 -11.48 7.34 -24.36
CA VAL A 5 -10.66 8.50 -24.73
C VAL A 5 -10.08 9.09 -23.45
N LEU A 6 -8.77 9.08 -23.35
CA LEU A 6 -8.07 9.72 -22.24
C LEU A 6 -8.32 11.24 -22.26
N PRO A 7 -8.79 11.85 -21.17
CA PRO A 7 -8.96 13.30 -21.11
C PRO A 7 -7.64 14.07 -21.34
N ASP A 8 -7.73 15.27 -21.93
CA ASP A 8 -6.56 16.13 -22.12
C ASP A 8 -5.88 16.43 -20.78
N GLY A 9 -4.54 16.41 -20.75
CA GLY A 9 -3.76 16.67 -19.54
C GLY A 9 -3.72 15.50 -18.55
N MET A 10 -4.20 14.33 -18.93
CA MET A 10 -4.16 13.11 -18.13
C MET A 10 -3.22 12.07 -18.74
N TYR A 11 -2.81 11.09 -17.94
CA TYR A 11 -2.21 9.84 -18.37
C TYR A 11 -2.80 8.69 -17.55
N TYR A 12 -2.60 7.45 -17.97
CA TYR A 12 -3.02 6.30 -17.17
C TYR A 12 -1.98 6.00 -16.10
N SER A 13 -2.41 6.02 -14.83
CA SER A 13 -1.53 5.66 -13.71
C SER A 13 -1.04 4.22 -13.86
N GLU A 14 0.24 4.01 -13.72
CA GLU A 14 0.89 2.70 -13.70
C GLU A 14 0.50 1.85 -12.47
N LEU A 15 -0.08 2.48 -11.44
CA LEU A 15 -0.53 1.80 -10.23
C LEU A 15 -1.99 1.34 -10.32
N THR A 16 -2.85 2.10 -11.01
CA THR A 16 -4.30 1.87 -10.98
C THR A 16 -4.93 1.64 -12.34
N GLY A 17 -4.26 2.06 -13.43
CA GLY A 17 -4.84 2.10 -14.77
C GLY A 17 -5.93 3.17 -14.94
N GLU A 18 -6.15 4.02 -13.94
CA GLU A 18 -7.11 5.13 -14.01
C GLU A 18 -6.41 6.40 -14.50
N PRO A 19 -7.14 7.32 -15.16
CA PRO A 19 -6.59 8.61 -15.54
C PRO A 19 -6.17 9.44 -14.32
N ILE A 20 -4.96 9.96 -14.40
CA ILE A 20 -4.39 10.85 -13.38
C ILE A 20 -3.70 12.03 -14.08
N ILE A 21 -3.46 13.12 -13.37
CA ILE A 21 -2.85 14.33 -13.95
C ILE A 21 -1.46 14.05 -14.51
N LYS A 22 -1.18 14.55 -15.72
CA LYS A 22 0.05 14.26 -16.45
C LYS A 22 1.29 14.87 -15.81
N GLU A 23 1.11 15.94 -15.01
CA GLU A 23 2.18 16.63 -14.31
C GLU A 23 2.97 15.73 -13.36
N ILE A 24 2.36 14.64 -12.89
CA ILE A 24 3.01 13.68 -12.00
C ILE A 24 3.39 12.36 -12.70
N GLU A 25 3.36 12.30 -14.04
CA GLU A 25 3.70 11.09 -14.81
C GLU A 25 5.06 10.53 -14.42
N ASP A 26 6.07 11.39 -14.29
CA ASP A 26 7.43 11.00 -13.91
C ASP A 26 7.63 10.89 -12.39
N GLN A 27 6.64 11.30 -11.57
CA GLN A 27 6.75 11.24 -10.13
C GLN A 27 6.79 9.79 -9.65
N ARG A 28 7.79 9.46 -8.84
CA ARG A 28 7.86 8.14 -8.20
C ARG A 28 6.84 8.05 -7.06
N PRO A 29 6.22 6.90 -6.82
CA PRO A 29 5.29 6.75 -5.71
C PRO A 29 6.02 6.78 -4.37
N VAL A 30 5.25 7.00 -3.30
CA VAL A 30 5.68 6.70 -1.93
C VAL A 30 4.95 5.47 -1.41
N ALA A 31 5.61 4.70 -0.55
CA ALA A 31 5.03 3.54 0.12
C ALA A 31 5.04 3.77 1.63
N ILE A 32 3.87 3.94 2.23
CA ILE A 32 3.72 4.26 3.65
C ILE A 32 3.35 3.01 4.44
N MET A 33 4.15 2.70 5.47
CA MET A 33 3.93 1.57 6.38
C MET A 33 2.90 1.95 7.44
N VAL A 34 1.67 1.45 7.32
CA VAL A 34 0.56 1.76 8.23
C VAL A 34 0.36 0.63 9.23
N ASP A 35 0.22 0.99 10.50
CA ASP A 35 0.00 0.01 11.57
C ASP A 35 -1.37 -0.65 11.43
N ASN A 36 -1.41 -1.97 11.60
CA ASN A 36 -2.64 -2.75 11.56
C ASN A 36 -2.93 -3.45 12.90
N ASP A 37 -2.62 -2.77 13.99
CA ASP A 37 -3.06 -3.14 15.34
C ASP A 37 -4.44 -2.52 15.61
N GLN A 38 -5.36 -3.30 16.20
CA GLN A 38 -6.69 -2.79 16.57
C GLN A 38 -6.63 -1.52 17.44
N ARG A 39 -5.59 -1.35 18.26
CA ARG A 39 -5.36 -0.16 19.08
C ARG A 39 -4.99 1.08 18.25
N ALA A 40 -4.50 0.89 17.03
CA ALA A 40 -4.16 1.98 16.12
C ALA A 40 -5.40 2.61 15.47
N LEU A 41 -6.51 1.88 15.35
CA LEU A 41 -7.72 2.32 14.64
C LEU A 41 -8.28 3.65 15.15
N PRO A 42 -8.94 4.46 14.29
CA PRO A 42 -9.14 4.21 12.87
C PRO A 42 -7.86 4.44 12.06
N HIS A 43 -7.77 3.80 10.90
CA HIS A 43 -6.79 4.17 9.88
C HIS A 43 -7.14 5.50 9.25
N PHE A 44 -6.13 6.22 8.76
CA PHE A 44 -6.30 7.49 8.05
C PHE A 44 -5.63 7.43 6.70
N GLY A 45 -6.31 7.92 5.65
CA GLY A 45 -5.78 8.09 4.30
C GLY A 45 -5.63 6.80 3.50
N ILE A 46 -5.99 5.63 4.04
CA ILE A 46 -5.86 4.36 3.33
C ILE A 46 -6.95 4.15 2.27
N SER A 47 -8.06 4.89 2.33
CA SER A 47 -9.09 4.87 1.29
C SER A 47 -8.66 5.49 -0.03
N ASP A 48 -7.61 6.28 -0.01
CA ASP A 48 -7.09 7.02 -1.16
C ASP A 48 -5.75 6.44 -1.68
N CYS A 49 -5.31 5.28 -1.14
CA CYS A 49 -4.11 4.62 -1.65
C CYS A 49 -4.38 3.89 -2.98
N ASP A 50 -3.39 3.91 -3.86
CA ASP A 50 -3.47 3.26 -5.18
C ASP A 50 -3.33 1.75 -5.10
N VAL A 51 -2.40 1.26 -4.27
CA VAL A 51 -2.14 -0.16 -4.02
C VAL A 51 -1.94 -0.37 -2.53
N MET A 52 -2.61 -1.36 -1.96
CA MET A 52 -2.43 -1.75 -0.57
C MET A 52 -1.98 -3.20 -0.47
N TYR A 53 -0.84 -3.41 0.17
CA TYR A 53 -0.38 -4.73 0.56
C TYR A 53 -0.74 -4.97 2.03
N GLU A 54 -1.40 -6.08 2.34
CA GLU A 54 -1.52 -6.60 3.70
C GLU A 54 -0.61 -7.81 3.86
N LEU A 55 0.33 -7.73 4.78
CA LEU A 55 1.36 -8.72 5.01
C LEU A 55 1.38 -9.12 6.49
N MET A 56 1.50 -10.40 6.80
CA MET A 56 1.80 -10.82 8.17
C MET A 56 3.18 -10.28 8.56
N ASN A 57 3.22 -9.48 9.63
CA ASN A 57 4.42 -8.80 10.08
C ASN A 57 5.23 -9.64 11.08
N SER A 58 4.53 -10.47 11.87
CA SER A 58 5.12 -11.31 12.91
C SER A 58 4.24 -12.52 13.18
N THR A 59 4.84 -13.64 13.57
CA THR A 59 4.13 -14.81 14.11
C THR A 59 3.67 -14.59 15.55
N ALA A 60 4.29 -13.62 16.26
CA ALA A 60 3.87 -13.18 17.57
C ALA A 60 2.66 -12.21 17.48
N ASN A 61 2.15 -11.79 18.64
CA ASN A 61 1.03 -10.84 18.72
C ASN A 61 -0.18 -11.25 17.87
N ASN A 62 -0.58 -12.51 18.00
CA ASN A 62 -1.69 -13.11 17.25
C ASN A 62 -1.52 -13.00 15.72
N ARG A 63 -0.29 -13.11 15.23
CA ARG A 63 0.05 -12.99 13.81
C ARG A 63 -0.38 -11.64 13.22
N ILE A 64 0.04 -10.57 13.90
CA ILE A 64 -0.27 -9.20 13.48
C ILE A 64 0.19 -8.92 12.04
N THR A 65 -0.63 -8.20 11.29
CA THR A 65 -0.31 -7.74 9.94
C THR A 65 0.24 -6.31 9.93
N ARG A 66 0.72 -5.90 8.77
CA ARG A 66 1.12 -4.53 8.44
C ARG A 66 0.54 -4.19 7.08
N LEU A 67 0.01 -2.98 6.95
CA LEU A 67 -0.36 -2.44 5.66
C LEU A 67 0.82 -1.66 5.07
N MET A 68 1.04 -1.81 3.77
CA MET A 68 1.92 -0.96 2.98
C MET A 68 1.07 -0.32 1.90
N CYS A 69 0.89 0.98 1.98
CA CYS A 69 0.02 1.75 1.10
C CYS A 69 0.86 2.58 0.13
N LEU A 70 0.69 2.37 -1.17
CA LEU A 70 1.35 3.14 -2.22
C LEU A 70 0.47 4.30 -2.66
N PHE A 71 1.10 5.44 -2.90
CA PHE A 71 0.46 6.65 -3.40
C PHE A 71 1.28 7.24 -4.54
N LYS A 72 0.66 7.39 -5.71
CA LYS A 72 1.26 8.11 -6.84
C LYS A 72 1.12 9.60 -6.66
N ASP A 73 -0.10 10.07 -6.39
CA ASP A 73 -0.37 11.47 -6.06
C ASP A 73 -0.19 11.74 -4.56
N TRP A 74 1.06 11.58 -4.09
CA TRP A 74 1.37 11.84 -2.69
C TRP A 74 1.33 13.34 -2.31
N GLY A 75 1.28 14.24 -3.31
CA GLY A 75 1.09 15.67 -3.07
C GLY A 75 -0.30 16.02 -2.53
N SER A 76 -1.30 15.18 -2.79
CA SER A 76 -2.67 15.35 -2.30
C SER A 76 -2.92 14.78 -0.90
N ILE A 77 -1.95 14.11 -0.30
CA ILE A 77 -2.09 13.50 1.03
C ILE A 77 -2.37 14.58 2.08
N GLU A 78 -3.50 14.44 2.79
CA GLU A 78 -3.80 15.24 3.97
C GLU A 78 -3.29 14.57 5.25
N LYS A 79 -3.55 13.27 5.42
CA LYS A 79 -3.13 12.50 6.59
C LYS A 79 -3.16 11.01 6.29
N VAL A 80 -2.03 10.32 6.47
CA VAL A 80 -1.93 8.86 6.38
C VAL A 80 -1.25 8.28 7.61
N GLY A 81 -1.76 7.18 8.15
CA GLY A 81 -1.14 6.44 9.26
C GLY A 81 -2.14 5.81 10.23
N SER A 82 -1.67 5.41 11.43
CA SER A 82 -0.35 5.71 12.03
C SER A 82 0.79 4.94 11.33
N ILE A 83 1.94 5.61 11.22
CA ILE A 83 3.14 5.04 10.58
C ILE A 83 3.86 4.11 11.54
N ARG A 84 4.40 3.01 11.00
CA ARG A 84 5.13 2.00 11.78
C ARG A 84 6.35 1.45 11.05
N SER A 85 7.01 0.53 11.73
CA SER A 85 8.28 -0.06 11.31
C SER A 85 8.17 -0.88 10.03
N ILE A 86 9.21 -0.80 9.20
CA ILE A 86 9.36 -1.54 7.96
C ILE A 86 9.97 -2.93 8.21
N ARG A 87 9.79 -3.83 7.26
CA ARG A 87 10.38 -5.18 7.21
C ARG A 87 11.05 -5.43 5.85
N PRO A 88 11.94 -6.43 5.73
CA PRO A 88 12.61 -6.74 4.46
C PRO A 88 11.67 -6.89 3.28
N THR A 89 10.55 -7.59 3.45
CA THR A 89 9.55 -7.79 2.38
C THR A 89 8.97 -6.47 1.87
N ASN A 90 8.70 -5.51 2.78
CA ASN A 90 8.22 -4.19 2.36
C ASN A 90 9.25 -3.45 1.51
N ILE A 91 10.55 -3.59 1.83
CA ILE A 91 11.64 -2.96 1.07
C ILE A 91 11.68 -3.56 -0.35
N LEU A 92 11.59 -4.88 -0.47
CA LEU A 92 11.61 -5.57 -1.76
C LEU A 92 10.41 -5.15 -2.62
N LEU A 93 9.19 -5.17 -2.05
CA LEU A 93 7.98 -4.74 -2.74
C LEU A 93 8.03 -3.25 -3.13
N GLY A 94 8.52 -2.38 -2.24
CA GLY A 94 8.68 -0.96 -2.56
C GLY A 94 9.71 -0.70 -3.66
N GLN A 95 10.77 -1.52 -3.71
CA GLN A 95 11.78 -1.46 -4.77
C GLN A 95 11.20 -1.79 -6.16
N GLU A 96 10.26 -2.72 -6.25
CA GLU A 96 9.58 -3.05 -7.50
C GLU A 96 8.90 -1.83 -8.15
N TRP A 97 8.36 -0.94 -7.32
CA TRP A 97 7.70 0.30 -7.74
C TRP A 97 8.63 1.51 -7.82
N ASP A 98 9.90 1.35 -7.54
CA ASP A 98 10.84 2.46 -7.30
C ASP A 98 10.30 3.49 -6.27
N ALA A 99 9.51 3.02 -5.30
CA ALA A 99 8.84 3.86 -4.32
C ALA A 99 9.79 4.37 -3.23
N VAL A 100 9.58 5.61 -2.74
CA VAL A 100 10.24 6.06 -1.52
C VAL A 100 9.50 5.52 -0.30
N LEU A 101 10.22 4.79 0.56
CA LEU A 101 9.64 4.07 1.69
C LEU A 101 9.46 5.01 2.89
N CYS A 102 8.25 5.07 3.46
CA CYS A 102 7.91 5.92 4.59
C CYS A 102 7.55 5.05 5.81
N HIS A 103 8.38 5.10 6.86
CA HIS A 103 8.23 4.22 8.02
C HIS A 103 8.77 4.85 9.31
N ASP A 104 8.53 4.21 10.44
CA ASP A 104 9.14 4.57 11.73
C ASP A 104 9.92 3.37 12.27
N GLY A 105 11.24 3.39 12.09
CA GLY A 105 12.14 2.34 12.51
C GLY A 105 12.02 1.03 11.73
N GLY A 106 12.73 0.03 12.25
CA GLY A 106 12.78 -1.34 11.74
C GLY A 106 13.78 -2.16 12.54
N PRO A 107 13.76 -3.50 12.41
CA PRO A 107 14.77 -4.34 13.06
C PRO A 107 16.14 -4.19 12.38
N PHE A 108 17.22 -4.49 13.11
CA PHE A 108 18.61 -4.33 12.60
C PHE A 108 18.87 -5.10 11.29
N TYR A 109 18.18 -6.17 11.03
CA TYR A 109 18.38 -6.99 9.82
C TYR A 109 17.75 -6.41 8.55
N ILE A 110 17.14 -5.22 8.60
CA ILE A 110 16.78 -4.49 7.38
C ILE A 110 17.98 -3.82 6.72
N ASP A 111 19.09 -3.61 7.45
CA ASP A 111 20.26 -2.86 6.97
C ASP A 111 20.81 -3.36 5.62
N PRO A 112 20.98 -4.67 5.38
CA PRO A 112 21.45 -5.16 4.09
C PRO A 112 20.51 -4.84 2.92
N TYR A 113 19.21 -4.76 3.18
CA TYR A 113 18.19 -4.41 2.19
C TYR A 113 18.20 -2.90 1.93
N MET A 114 18.26 -2.08 3.00
CA MET A 114 18.39 -0.63 2.89
C MET A 114 19.71 -0.21 2.23
N GLY A 115 20.78 -0.97 2.41
CA GLY A 115 22.05 -0.74 1.71
C GLY A 115 21.96 -0.92 0.19
N ARG A 116 21.02 -1.73 -0.29
CA ARG A 116 20.74 -1.95 -1.71
C ARG A 116 19.68 -1.00 -2.25
N TYR A 117 18.72 -0.62 -1.41
CA TYR A 117 17.63 0.29 -1.75
C TYR A 117 17.47 1.36 -0.67
N PRO A 118 18.23 2.48 -0.76
CA PRO A 118 18.35 3.45 0.33
C PRO A 118 17.25 4.52 0.37
N TYR A 119 16.28 4.49 -0.53
CA TYR A 119 15.27 5.54 -0.67
C TYR A 119 14.18 5.41 0.40
N HIS A 120 14.41 6.01 1.56
CA HIS A 120 13.45 5.96 2.65
C HIS A 120 13.48 7.19 3.56
N PHE A 121 12.36 7.46 4.21
CA PHE A 121 12.19 8.40 5.32
C PHE A 121 11.75 7.62 6.56
N SER A 122 12.49 7.75 7.67
CA SER A 122 12.22 7.02 8.90
C SER A 122 12.14 7.95 10.09
N GLY A 123 11.00 7.93 10.82
CA GLY A 123 10.82 8.73 12.04
C GLY A 123 10.86 10.25 11.82
N THR A 124 10.54 10.69 10.60
CA THR A 124 10.63 12.12 10.18
C THR A 124 9.26 12.77 9.97
N PHE A 125 8.21 12.03 10.26
CA PHE A 125 6.84 12.47 10.07
C PHE A 125 6.25 13.11 11.32
N SER A 126 5.09 13.74 11.17
CA SER A 126 4.45 14.50 12.23
C SER A 126 3.88 13.61 13.33
N ARG A 127 4.06 14.04 14.59
CA ARG A 127 3.43 13.39 15.76
C ARG A 127 2.15 14.10 16.15
N VAL A 128 1.04 13.37 16.10
CA VAL A 128 -0.31 13.88 16.42
C VAL A 128 -0.75 13.34 17.77
N LYS A 129 -1.04 14.23 18.72
CA LYS A 129 -1.62 13.83 20.00
C LYS A 129 -3.04 13.34 19.78
N ASN A 130 -3.31 12.07 20.05
CA ASN A 130 -4.60 11.41 19.83
C ASN A 130 -5.08 10.60 21.05
N GLY A 131 -4.43 10.77 22.20
CA GLY A 131 -4.75 10.04 23.43
C GLY A 131 -4.24 8.59 23.47
N LYS A 132 -3.52 8.15 22.43
CA LYS A 132 -2.96 6.80 22.33
C LYS A 132 -1.48 6.78 22.74
N PRO A 133 -0.90 5.58 22.96
CA PRO A 133 0.54 5.42 23.12
C PRO A 133 1.34 6.04 21.96
N THR A 134 2.54 6.50 22.26
CA THR A 134 3.42 7.22 21.31
C THR A 134 3.60 6.48 19.98
N GLU A 135 3.65 5.16 20.04
CA GLU A 135 3.78 4.29 18.86
C GLU A 135 2.64 4.43 17.83
N PHE A 136 1.49 4.98 18.21
CA PHE A 136 0.33 5.21 17.33
C PHE A 136 0.10 6.69 17.00
N THR A 137 1.12 7.54 17.13
CA THR A 137 0.98 9.00 16.99
C THR A 137 1.68 9.58 15.79
N GLU A 138 2.47 8.80 15.04
CA GLU A 138 3.15 9.31 13.84
C GLU A 138 2.27 9.17 12.61
N PHE A 139 2.15 10.26 11.87
CA PHE A 139 1.34 10.35 10.65
C PHE A 139 2.09 11.14 9.58
N CYS A 140 1.94 10.76 8.34
CA CYS A 140 2.27 11.61 7.20
C CYS A 140 1.15 12.64 7.06
N LEU A 141 1.46 13.90 7.34
CA LEU A 141 0.53 15.01 7.16
C LEU A 141 0.88 15.79 5.88
N SER A 142 -0.06 16.62 5.43
CA SER A 142 0.15 17.53 4.32
C SER A 142 1.47 18.32 4.48
N GLY A 143 2.32 18.28 3.44
CA GLY A 143 3.63 18.94 3.42
C GLY A 143 4.78 18.17 4.07
N ASP A 144 4.54 17.08 4.81
CA ASP A 144 5.62 16.29 5.42
C ASP A 144 6.54 15.66 4.37
N LEU A 145 5.98 15.16 3.27
CA LEU A 145 6.77 14.59 2.17
C LEU A 145 7.60 15.65 1.47
N ASP A 146 7.01 16.82 1.18
CA ASP A 146 7.75 17.95 0.60
C ASP A 146 8.95 18.36 1.46
N LYS A 147 8.74 18.43 2.76
CA LYS A 147 9.80 18.71 3.73
C LYS A 147 10.88 17.62 3.72
N ASN A 148 10.49 16.35 3.74
CA ASN A 148 11.43 15.23 3.74
C ASN A 148 12.25 15.19 2.44
N PHE A 149 11.61 15.31 1.28
CA PHE A 149 12.32 15.40 -0.01
C PHE A 149 13.27 16.60 -0.05
N SER A 150 12.85 17.78 0.43
CA SER A 150 13.68 18.99 0.43
C SER A 150 14.90 18.87 1.35
N ASN A 151 14.83 18.03 2.38
CA ASN A 151 15.94 17.76 3.30
C ASN A 151 16.78 16.54 2.91
N SER A 152 16.51 15.93 1.76
CA SER A 152 17.23 14.76 1.25
C SER A 152 17.86 15.05 -0.12
N SER A 153 18.67 14.12 -0.61
CA SER A 153 19.15 14.10 -1.99
C SER A 153 18.29 13.22 -2.91
N TYR A 154 17.15 12.73 -2.44
CA TYR A 154 16.31 11.83 -3.21
C TYR A 154 15.55 12.60 -4.30
N SER A 155 15.55 12.04 -5.51
CA SER A 155 14.70 12.53 -6.59
C SER A 155 13.23 12.26 -6.27
N ARG A 156 12.37 13.23 -6.59
CA ARG A 156 10.90 13.06 -6.55
C ARG A 156 10.39 12.27 -7.74
N ASN A 157 11.18 12.20 -8.80
CA ASN A 157 10.84 11.53 -10.03
C ASN A 157 11.57 10.20 -10.11
N TYR A 158 11.05 9.30 -10.93
CA TYR A 158 11.75 8.09 -11.32
C TYR A 158 13.14 8.48 -11.84
N ASP A 159 14.13 7.69 -11.50
CA ASP A 159 15.48 7.81 -12.01
C ASP A 159 15.70 6.85 -13.20
N ASP A 160 16.96 6.69 -13.62
CA ASP A 160 17.36 5.75 -14.68
C ASP A 160 17.02 4.28 -14.34
N ARG A 161 16.54 4.00 -13.13
CA ARG A 161 16.11 2.67 -12.68
C ARG A 161 14.62 2.44 -12.86
N LYS A 162 13.86 3.42 -13.38
CA LYS A 162 12.47 3.17 -13.75
C LYS A 162 12.43 1.90 -14.56
N GLN A 163 11.79 0.89 -14.02
CA GLN A 163 11.73 -0.39 -14.71
C GLN A 163 11.01 -0.21 -16.04
N SER A 164 11.58 -0.76 -17.08
CA SER A 164 10.96 -0.76 -18.39
C SER A 164 9.78 -1.73 -18.37
N GLY A 165 8.60 -1.24 -18.19
CA GLY A 165 7.37 -2.01 -18.22
C GLY A 165 6.51 -1.80 -16.98
N ASP A 166 5.22 -1.89 -17.17
CA ASP A 166 4.24 -1.77 -16.12
C ASP A 166 4.13 -3.08 -15.35
N HIS A 167 3.97 -3.01 -14.03
CA HIS A 167 3.70 -4.18 -13.19
C HIS A 167 2.36 -4.81 -13.54
N PHE A 168 1.40 -3.97 -13.92
CA PHE A 168 0.08 -4.40 -14.34
C PHE A 168 -0.21 -3.92 -15.76
N GLN A 169 -0.96 -4.75 -16.49
CA GLN A 169 -1.54 -4.37 -17.78
C GLN A 169 -3.04 -4.17 -17.58
N PHE A 170 -3.48 -2.94 -17.68
CA PHE A 170 -4.87 -2.58 -17.47
C PHE A 170 -5.67 -2.63 -18.78
N ALA A 171 -6.96 -2.99 -18.68
CA ALA A 171 -7.86 -3.07 -19.82
C ALA A 171 -7.88 -1.83 -20.75
N PRO A 172 -7.79 -0.58 -20.24
CA PRO A 172 -7.68 0.60 -21.09
C PRO A 172 -6.47 0.60 -22.03
N TYR A 173 -5.31 0.06 -21.58
CA TYR A 173 -4.11 -0.06 -22.42
C TYR A 173 -4.26 -1.14 -23.48
N LEU A 174 -4.99 -2.22 -23.16
CA LEU A 174 -5.21 -3.33 -24.08
C LEU A 174 -6.30 -3.03 -25.11
N GLY A 175 -7.11 -1.97 -24.88
CA GLY A 175 -8.22 -1.60 -25.74
C GLY A 175 -9.41 -2.57 -25.71
N GLU A 176 -9.43 -3.49 -24.77
CA GLU A 176 -10.46 -4.51 -24.60
C GLU A 176 -10.80 -4.74 -23.12
N GLU A 177 -11.99 -5.27 -22.87
CA GLU A 177 -12.40 -5.68 -21.54
C GLU A 177 -11.79 -7.05 -21.23
N VAL A 178 -11.09 -7.14 -20.12
CA VAL A 178 -10.53 -8.41 -19.62
C VAL A 178 -11.52 -9.01 -18.63
N THR A 179 -11.94 -10.25 -18.88
CA THR A 179 -12.76 -11.05 -17.96
C THR A 179 -12.07 -12.39 -17.68
N LEU A 180 -12.29 -12.92 -16.49
CA LEU A 180 -11.85 -14.25 -16.10
C LEU A 180 -13.00 -15.27 -16.09
N ASP A 181 -14.20 -14.89 -16.54
CA ASP A 181 -15.39 -15.75 -16.51
C ASP A 181 -15.18 -17.07 -17.27
N ASP A 182 -14.46 -17.03 -18.39
CA ASP A 182 -14.16 -18.18 -19.22
C ASP A 182 -12.80 -18.83 -18.91
N ALA A 183 -12.08 -18.34 -17.86
CA ALA A 183 -10.80 -18.90 -17.48
C ALA A 183 -10.99 -20.28 -16.84
N GLU A 184 -10.11 -21.24 -17.19
CA GLU A 184 -10.11 -22.56 -16.56
C GLU A 184 -9.93 -22.40 -15.04
N ASN A 185 -10.80 -23.08 -14.28
CA ASN A 185 -10.85 -23.00 -12.82
C ASN A 185 -11.28 -21.65 -12.22
N SER A 186 -11.92 -20.77 -12.99
CA SER A 186 -12.53 -19.58 -12.41
C SER A 186 -13.64 -19.97 -11.42
N VAL A 187 -13.77 -19.20 -10.34
CA VAL A 187 -14.80 -19.39 -9.32
C VAL A 187 -15.33 -18.05 -8.86
N ASP A 188 -16.58 -18.03 -8.42
CA ASP A 188 -17.16 -16.84 -7.81
C ASP A 188 -16.39 -16.47 -6.54
N ALA A 189 -15.97 -15.19 -6.46
CA ALA A 189 -15.23 -14.66 -5.34
C ALA A 189 -15.97 -13.51 -4.64
N ALA A 190 -17.28 -13.64 -4.46
CA ALA A 190 -18.08 -12.60 -3.79
C ALA A 190 -17.65 -12.32 -2.34
N ASN A 191 -17.06 -13.31 -1.67
CA ASN A 191 -16.52 -13.17 -0.32
C ASN A 191 -15.16 -13.86 -0.25
N ILE A 192 -14.13 -13.07 0.09
CA ILE A 192 -12.76 -13.55 0.25
C ILE A 192 -12.39 -13.38 1.72
N SER A 193 -12.00 -14.49 2.38
CA SER A 193 -11.47 -14.46 3.74
C SER A 193 -9.98 -14.70 3.71
N LEU A 194 -9.21 -13.77 4.24
CA LEU A 194 -7.76 -13.86 4.28
C LEU A 194 -7.28 -14.59 5.55
N PRO A 195 -6.16 -15.34 5.49
CA PRO A 195 -5.69 -16.16 6.61
C PRO A 195 -4.95 -15.35 7.69
N PHE A 196 -5.37 -14.12 7.93
CA PHE A 196 -4.76 -13.22 8.92
C PHE A 196 -5.50 -13.30 10.25
N HIS A 197 -4.91 -13.97 11.22
CA HIS A 197 -5.56 -14.27 12.50
C HIS A 197 -5.84 -13.02 13.33
N ASN A 198 -4.99 -12.01 13.27
CA ASN A 198 -5.15 -10.80 14.07
C ASN A 198 -6.33 -9.97 13.59
N THR A 199 -6.37 -9.70 12.29
CA THR A 199 -7.34 -8.80 11.66
C THR A 199 -8.62 -9.53 11.24
N SER A 200 -8.52 -10.83 10.95
CA SER A 200 -9.58 -11.61 10.29
C SER A 200 -10.09 -10.90 9.04
N SER A 201 -9.16 -10.37 8.25
CA SER A 201 -9.45 -9.54 7.08
C SER A 201 -10.31 -10.28 6.05
N GLN A 202 -11.28 -9.57 5.51
CA GLN A 202 -12.18 -10.05 4.47
C GLN A 202 -12.36 -8.99 3.40
N LEU A 203 -12.65 -9.44 2.19
CA LEU A 203 -13.05 -8.60 1.08
C LEU A 203 -14.40 -9.10 0.61
N LYS A 204 -15.40 -8.21 0.57
CA LYS A 204 -16.77 -8.55 0.16
C LYS A 204 -17.15 -7.72 -1.04
N TYR A 205 -17.49 -8.41 -2.12
CA TYR A 205 -17.92 -7.76 -3.34
C TYR A 205 -19.22 -6.98 -3.12
N ASN A 206 -19.21 -5.74 -3.54
CA ASN A 206 -20.34 -4.83 -3.51
C ASN A 206 -20.79 -4.55 -4.95
N PRO A 207 -21.93 -5.10 -5.39
CA PRO A 207 -22.38 -4.95 -6.77
C PRO A 207 -22.81 -3.50 -7.12
N ASP A 208 -23.16 -2.69 -6.11
CA ASP A 208 -23.58 -1.31 -6.35
C ASP A 208 -22.40 -0.41 -6.75
N THR A 209 -21.19 -0.73 -6.28
CA THR A 209 -19.97 0.03 -6.56
C THR A 209 -19.03 -0.71 -7.53
N ASN A 210 -19.27 -1.99 -7.79
CA ASN A 210 -18.37 -2.87 -8.54
C ASN A 210 -16.96 -2.92 -7.93
N THR A 211 -16.90 -3.00 -6.60
CA THR A 211 -15.65 -3.06 -5.81
C THR A 211 -15.78 -4.08 -4.69
N TYR A 212 -14.65 -4.42 -4.07
CA TYR A 212 -14.63 -5.17 -2.83
C TYR A 212 -14.51 -4.21 -1.65
N ASP A 213 -15.48 -4.25 -0.73
CA ASP A 213 -15.39 -3.57 0.57
C ASP A 213 -14.43 -4.34 1.47
N TYR A 214 -13.45 -3.64 2.05
CA TYR A 214 -12.49 -4.22 2.98
C TYR A 214 -13.03 -4.27 4.41
N TYR A 215 -12.88 -5.42 5.04
CA TYR A 215 -13.28 -5.67 6.43
C TYR A 215 -12.08 -6.10 7.25
N GLU A 216 -12.00 -5.62 8.47
CA GLU A 216 -11.04 -6.05 9.48
C GLU A 216 -11.66 -5.99 10.87
N PHE A 217 -11.16 -6.80 11.80
CA PHE A 217 -11.67 -6.88 13.19
C PHE A 217 -13.19 -7.04 13.28
N GLY A 218 -13.80 -7.72 12.30
CA GLY A 218 -15.23 -8.00 12.24
C GLY A 218 -16.12 -6.86 11.74
N SER A 219 -15.55 -5.75 11.30
CA SER A 219 -16.30 -4.58 10.81
C SER A 219 -15.78 -4.11 9.44
N VAL A 220 -16.63 -3.43 8.67
CA VAL A 220 -16.19 -2.73 7.47
C VAL A 220 -15.16 -1.67 7.85
N CYS A 221 -14.05 -1.64 7.13
CA CYS A 221 -13.01 -0.65 7.36
C CYS A 221 -13.43 0.69 6.78
N LYS A 222 -13.46 1.71 7.65
CA LYS A 222 -13.71 3.09 7.26
C LYS A 222 -12.51 3.94 7.56
N ASP A 223 -12.20 4.81 6.61
CA ASP A 223 -11.14 5.79 6.78
C ASP A 223 -11.52 6.85 7.81
N GLY A 224 -10.68 7.07 8.80
CA GLY A 224 -10.93 8.02 9.88
C GLY A 224 -10.80 9.50 9.46
N GLY A 225 -10.30 9.77 8.27
CA GLY A 225 -10.16 11.11 7.72
C GLY A 225 -11.43 11.60 7.00
N ASN A 226 -12.07 10.72 6.25
CA ASN A 226 -13.16 11.08 5.35
C ASN A 226 -14.41 10.19 5.46
N ASP A 227 -14.42 9.22 6.36
CA ASP A 227 -15.49 8.22 6.60
C ASP A 227 -15.86 7.35 5.38
N LYS A 228 -15.02 7.37 4.33
CA LYS A 228 -15.21 6.48 3.18
C LYS A 228 -14.95 5.03 3.57
N THR A 229 -15.70 4.11 3.00
CA THR A 229 -15.37 2.69 3.05
C THR A 229 -14.10 2.45 2.23
N VAL A 230 -13.16 1.69 2.78
CA VAL A 230 -11.96 1.26 2.05
C VAL A 230 -12.36 0.18 1.07
N THR A 231 -12.12 0.41 -0.22
CA THR A 231 -12.57 -0.47 -1.32
C THR A 231 -11.48 -0.71 -2.34
N PHE A 232 -11.55 -1.86 -3.02
CA PHE A 232 -10.61 -2.25 -4.07
C PHE A 232 -11.35 -2.85 -5.26
N LYS A 233 -10.94 -2.48 -6.49
CA LYS A 233 -11.46 -3.09 -7.72
C LYS A 233 -10.87 -4.46 -7.99
N ASN A 234 -9.59 -4.63 -7.68
CA ASN A 234 -8.84 -5.85 -7.93
C ASN A 234 -8.24 -6.38 -6.62
N VAL A 235 -8.19 -7.70 -6.49
CA VAL A 235 -7.60 -8.39 -5.36
C VAL A 235 -6.63 -9.44 -5.89
N LEU A 236 -5.36 -9.36 -5.48
CA LEU A 236 -4.35 -10.34 -5.79
C LEU A 236 -3.96 -11.04 -4.49
N ILE A 237 -4.05 -12.36 -4.47
CA ILE A 237 -3.65 -13.18 -3.32
C ILE A 237 -2.43 -13.97 -3.73
N GLN A 238 -1.33 -13.72 -3.04
CA GLN A 238 -0.07 -14.42 -3.24
C GLN A 238 0.14 -15.41 -2.08
N ASP A 239 0.10 -16.69 -2.37
CA ASP A 239 0.40 -17.73 -1.40
C ASP A 239 1.91 -17.92 -1.31
N CYS A 240 2.49 -17.39 -0.23
CA CYS A 240 3.93 -17.38 -0.02
C CYS A 240 4.32 -18.19 1.20
N THR A 241 5.42 -18.92 1.09
CA THR A 241 6.09 -19.43 2.28
C THR A 241 6.79 -18.29 3.02
N PHE A 242 7.06 -18.49 4.31
CA PHE A 242 7.82 -17.53 5.09
C PHE A 242 8.80 -18.23 6.03
N THR A 243 9.87 -17.50 6.40
CA THR A 243 10.83 -17.93 7.41
C THR A 243 10.78 -16.95 8.57
N GLN A 244 10.67 -17.48 9.80
CA GLN A 244 10.81 -16.68 11.00
C GLN A 244 12.29 -16.27 11.14
N TYR A 245 12.54 -14.97 11.25
CA TYR A 245 13.89 -14.43 11.25
C TYR A 245 14.50 -14.36 12.64
N ASP A 246 13.69 -14.10 13.67
CA ASP A 246 14.14 -13.93 15.03
C ASP A 246 13.13 -14.41 16.08
N GLU A 247 13.50 -14.28 17.36
CA GLU A 247 12.69 -14.65 18.51
C GLU A 247 11.40 -13.81 18.69
N HIS A 248 11.34 -12.63 18.05
CA HIS A 248 10.14 -11.79 18.04
C HIS A 248 9.11 -12.24 17.01
N GLY A 249 9.41 -13.30 16.26
CA GLY A 249 8.52 -13.85 15.24
C GLY A 249 8.45 -13.03 13.95
N TYR A 250 9.40 -12.11 13.73
CA TYR A 250 9.46 -11.34 12.49
C TYR A 250 9.78 -12.23 11.30
N LEU A 251 9.24 -11.89 10.14
CA LEU A 251 9.18 -12.75 8.98
C LEU A 251 9.94 -12.17 7.79
N ILE A 252 10.47 -13.08 6.97
CA ILE A 252 10.83 -12.83 5.58
C ILE A 252 9.99 -13.78 4.74
N TYR A 253 9.29 -13.23 3.77
CA TYR A 253 8.53 -14.00 2.80
C TYR A 253 9.43 -14.50 1.67
N ASN A 254 9.15 -15.71 1.23
CA ASN A 254 9.74 -16.31 0.06
C ASN A 254 8.63 -16.46 -0.97
N CYS A 255 8.41 -15.42 -1.77
CA CYS A 255 7.51 -15.45 -2.90
C CYS A 255 8.33 -15.81 -4.15
N ILE A 256 7.94 -16.88 -4.81
CA ILE A 256 8.59 -17.37 -6.04
C ILE A 256 7.70 -17.02 -7.22
#